data_063cd550ddfef937b569b9985bf03d40
#
_entry.id   063cd550ddfef937b569b9985bf03d40
#
_cell.length_a   1.000
_cell.length_b   1.000
_cell.length_c   1.000
_cell.angle_alpha   90.00
_cell.angle_beta   90.00
_cell.angle_gamma   90.00
#
_symmetry.space_group_name_H-M   'P 1'
#
loop_
_entity.id
_entity.type
_entity.pdbx_description
1 polymer ?
#
loop_
_entity_poly.entity_id
_entity_poly.type
_entity_poly.pdbx_seq_one_letter_code
_entity_poly.pdbx_strand_id
1 'polypeptide(L)'
;MLVLNSNSAYTGDKKDLPGYWPTFGYTPTVALSLRQLSASYTGPAIRVRRSSDNTEINIGFTAEGDLDTTALLNFCGSGNGFISVWYDQSGNEFNAIRENVSGQPRIVSAGAVDLIGSKPGVVFDGTSDALSLTAAVSALSGVASLSSSLVLRFRSS
;
A
#
# COMPACT_ATOMS: atom_id res chain seq x y z
N MET A 1 -8.53 3.73 8.23
CA MET A 1 -7.46 3.07 7.43
C MET A 1 -6.15 3.26 8.16
N LEU A 2 -5.50 2.17 8.50
CA LEU A 2 -4.23 2.24 9.23
C LEU A 2 -3.09 2.16 8.21
N VAL A 3 -2.38 3.25 8.00
CA VAL A 3 -1.15 3.31 7.22
C VAL A 3 -0.03 3.74 8.15
N LEU A 4 0.94 2.86 8.37
CA LEU A 4 2.18 3.22 9.05
C LEU A 4 3.18 3.68 7.99
N ASN A 5 3.42 4.98 7.93
CA ASN A 5 4.49 5.54 7.12
C ASN A 5 5.58 6.03 8.08
N SER A 6 6.72 5.35 8.11
CA SER A 6 7.89 5.89 8.76
C SER A 6 8.52 6.93 7.82
N ASN A 7 8.32 8.21 8.11
CA ASN A 7 8.94 9.33 7.38
C ASN A 7 10.43 9.50 7.78
N SER A 8 11.08 8.43 8.17
CA SER A 8 12.52 8.39 8.35
C SER A 8 13.15 8.05 7.01
N ALA A 9 14.03 8.91 6.53
CA ALA A 9 14.92 8.62 5.41
C ALA A 9 15.88 7.50 5.88
N TYR A 10 15.42 6.26 5.74
CA TYR A 10 16.24 5.09 6.03
C TYR A 10 17.17 4.84 4.83
N THR A 11 18.46 4.91 5.07
CA THR A 11 19.51 4.72 4.05
C THR A 11 20.23 3.37 4.16
N GLY A 12 19.73 2.45 4.98
CA GLY A 12 20.33 1.13 5.22
C GLY A 12 19.77 0.01 4.35
N ASP A 13 20.47 -1.13 4.34
CA ASP A 13 20.04 -2.36 3.68
C ASP A 13 18.74 -2.91 4.30
N LYS A 14 17.97 -3.67 3.48
CA LYS A 14 16.74 -4.36 3.90
C LYS A 14 16.90 -5.19 5.19
N LYS A 15 18.07 -5.81 5.40
CA LYS A 15 18.41 -6.57 6.63
C LYS A 15 18.48 -5.70 7.88
N ASP A 16 18.71 -4.40 7.72
CA ASP A 16 18.84 -3.41 8.78
C ASP A 16 17.54 -2.62 8.99
N LEU A 17 16.48 -2.94 8.22
CA LEU A 17 15.15 -2.49 8.59
C LEU A 17 14.88 -3.09 9.97
N PRO A 18 14.95 -2.30 11.08
CA PRO A 18 14.48 -2.80 12.34
C PRO A 18 13.07 -3.30 12.05
N GLY A 19 12.82 -4.56 12.33
CA GLY A 19 11.45 -5.07 12.25
C GLY A 19 10.61 -4.07 13.03
N TYR A 20 9.86 -3.26 12.34
CA TYR A 20 9.20 -2.07 12.92
C TYR A 20 8.33 -2.47 14.12
N TRP A 21 7.88 -3.70 14.10
CA TRP A 21 7.06 -4.31 15.12
C TRP A 21 7.84 -4.81 16.34
N PRO A 22 8.97 -5.57 16.18
CA PRO A 22 9.71 -6.09 17.32
C PRO A 22 10.30 -5.00 18.20
N THR A 23 10.60 -3.82 17.65
CA THR A 23 11.20 -2.72 18.40
C THR A 23 10.24 -2.12 19.43
N PHE A 24 8.93 -2.24 19.22
CA PHE A 24 7.91 -1.66 20.10
C PHE A 24 7.18 -2.71 20.96
N GLY A 25 7.52 -3.99 20.83
CA GLY A 25 6.94 -5.06 21.66
C GLY A 25 5.48 -5.42 21.36
N TYR A 26 4.92 -4.95 20.24
CA TYR A 26 3.59 -5.31 19.78
C TYR A 26 3.53 -5.47 18.26
N THR A 27 2.63 -6.34 17.79
CA THR A 27 2.35 -6.61 16.39
C THR A 27 1.11 -5.81 15.96
N PRO A 28 1.12 -5.09 14.84
CA PRO A 28 -0.06 -4.40 14.36
C PRO A 28 -1.12 -5.40 13.89
N THR A 29 -2.38 -5.05 14.06
CA THR A 29 -3.50 -5.84 13.52
C THR A 29 -3.55 -5.74 11.99
N VAL A 30 -3.23 -4.57 11.43
CA VAL A 30 -3.17 -4.30 9.99
C VAL A 30 -2.00 -3.38 9.69
N ALA A 31 -1.28 -3.67 8.61
CA ALA A 31 -0.14 -2.89 8.17
C ALA A 31 -0.11 -2.75 6.65
N LEU A 32 -0.57 -1.61 6.13
CA LEU A 32 -0.60 -1.31 4.70
C LEU A 32 0.46 -0.27 4.35
N SER A 33 1.34 -0.59 3.39
CA SER A 33 2.38 0.34 2.93
C SER A 33 2.84 0.00 1.53
N LEU A 34 3.26 1.02 0.77
CA LEU A 34 3.98 0.86 -0.50
C LEU A 34 5.47 0.57 -0.27
N ARG A 35 5.91 0.58 0.99
CA ARG A 35 7.24 0.16 1.41
C ARG A 35 7.14 -1.13 2.22
N GLN A 36 8.14 -2.01 2.10
CA GLN A 36 8.24 -3.19 2.95
C GLN A 36 8.47 -2.78 4.41
N LEU A 37 7.58 -3.21 5.29
CA LEU A 37 7.57 -2.85 6.71
C LEU A 37 8.27 -3.88 7.60
N SER A 38 8.48 -5.09 7.10
CA SER A 38 9.18 -6.16 7.80
C SER A 38 10.04 -6.96 6.84
N ALA A 39 11.28 -7.27 7.25
CA ALA A 39 12.19 -8.13 6.49
C ALA A 39 11.65 -9.58 6.34
N SER A 40 10.77 -10.01 7.23
CA SER A 40 10.12 -11.33 7.16
C SER A 40 8.93 -11.38 6.21
N TYR A 41 8.39 -10.22 5.79
CA TYR A 41 7.31 -10.20 4.82
C TYR A 41 7.83 -10.42 3.41
N THR A 42 7.33 -11.47 2.75
CA THR A 42 7.76 -11.87 1.39
C THR A 42 6.64 -11.73 0.36
N GLY A 43 5.47 -11.26 0.77
CA GLY A 43 4.32 -11.05 -0.10
C GLY A 43 4.44 -9.77 -0.96
N PRO A 44 3.47 -9.53 -1.86
CA PRO A 44 3.40 -8.33 -2.67
C PRO A 44 2.98 -7.10 -1.84
N ALA A 45 3.27 -5.89 -2.38
CA ALA A 45 2.77 -4.64 -1.82
C ALA A 45 1.31 -4.40 -2.21
N ILE A 46 1.03 -4.47 -3.51
CA ILE A 46 -0.26 -4.15 -4.11
C ILE A 46 -0.58 -5.09 -5.28
N ARG A 47 -1.87 -5.22 -5.60
CA ARG A 47 -2.32 -5.73 -6.89
C ARG A 47 -2.81 -4.55 -7.72
N VAL A 48 -2.33 -4.47 -8.95
CA VAL A 48 -2.63 -3.38 -9.86
C VAL A 48 -3.34 -3.91 -11.10
N ARG A 49 -4.44 -3.24 -11.45
CA ARG A 49 -5.15 -3.39 -12.72
C ARG A 49 -4.68 -2.30 -13.68
N ARG A 50 -4.24 -2.65 -14.88
CA ARG A 50 -3.95 -1.66 -15.92
C ARG A 50 -5.20 -1.31 -16.74
N SER A 51 -5.30 -0.04 -17.16
CA SER A 51 -6.51 0.47 -17.83
C SER A 51 -6.72 -0.04 -19.25
N SER A 52 -5.69 -0.54 -19.93
CA SER A 52 -5.75 -0.90 -21.34
C SER A 52 -6.62 -2.14 -21.63
N ASP A 53 -6.61 -3.12 -20.72
CA ASP A 53 -7.30 -4.41 -20.90
C ASP A 53 -7.85 -5.00 -19.60
N ASN A 54 -7.78 -4.26 -18.50
CA ASN A 54 -8.18 -4.67 -17.16
C ASN A 54 -7.43 -5.90 -16.60
N THR A 55 -6.28 -6.26 -17.17
CA THR A 55 -5.41 -7.30 -16.60
C THR A 55 -4.85 -6.82 -15.26
N GLU A 56 -4.65 -7.76 -14.34
CA GLU A 56 -4.10 -7.50 -13.01
C GLU A 56 -2.82 -8.29 -12.76
N ILE A 57 -1.85 -7.67 -12.07
CA ILE A 57 -0.67 -8.35 -11.50
C ILE A 57 -0.38 -7.88 -10.09
N ASN A 58 0.36 -8.69 -9.36
CA ASN A 58 0.92 -8.32 -8.08
C ASN A 58 2.25 -7.58 -8.29
N ILE A 59 2.42 -6.45 -7.60
CA ILE A 59 3.66 -5.67 -7.55
C ILE A 59 4.25 -5.83 -6.15
N GLY A 60 5.51 -6.20 -6.07
CA GLY A 60 6.25 -6.40 -4.83
C GLY A 60 7.19 -5.23 -4.51
N PHE A 61 8.32 -5.58 -3.91
CA PHE A 61 9.34 -4.66 -3.44
C PHE A 61 10.67 -4.92 -4.13
N THR A 62 11.49 -3.88 -4.22
CA THR A 62 12.91 -3.99 -4.59
C THR A 62 13.71 -4.65 -3.45
N ALA A 63 14.99 -4.90 -3.68
CA ALA A 63 15.89 -5.42 -2.65
C ALA A 63 16.03 -4.47 -1.44
N GLU A 64 15.85 -3.16 -1.68
CA GLU A 64 15.90 -2.11 -0.67
C GLU A 64 14.57 -1.96 0.09
N GLY A 65 13.54 -2.71 -0.29
CA GLY A 65 12.21 -2.68 0.33
C GLY A 65 11.31 -1.54 -0.15
N ASP A 66 11.70 -0.80 -1.18
CA ASP A 66 10.82 0.18 -1.84
C ASP A 66 9.88 -0.53 -2.83
N LEU A 67 8.75 0.09 -3.20
CA LEU A 67 7.85 -0.44 -4.23
C LEU A 67 8.63 -0.65 -5.53
N ASP A 68 8.48 -1.82 -6.17
CA ASP A 68 9.07 -2.07 -7.50
C ASP A 68 8.34 -1.26 -8.58
N THR A 69 8.71 0.00 -8.68
CA THR A 69 8.15 0.93 -9.68
C THR A 69 8.55 0.55 -11.11
N THR A 70 9.66 -0.18 -11.30
CA THR A 70 10.07 -0.66 -12.61
C THR A 70 9.11 -1.72 -13.13
N ALA A 71 8.80 -2.74 -12.31
CA ALA A 71 7.79 -3.75 -12.65
C ALA A 71 6.41 -3.12 -12.86
N LEU A 72 6.02 -2.17 -12.00
CA LEU A 72 4.76 -1.44 -12.09
C LEU A 72 4.61 -0.70 -13.44
N LEU A 73 5.60 0.09 -13.83
CA LEU A 73 5.58 0.86 -15.07
C LEU A 73 5.66 -0.02 -16.32
N ASN A 74 6.50 -1.08 -16.29
CA ASN A 74 6.55 -2.06 -17.37
C ASN A 74 5.20 -2.72 -17.61
N PHE A 75 4.45 -3.00 -16.55
CA PHE A 75 3.12 -3.57 -16.65
C PHE A 75 2.08 -2.58 -17.17
N CYS A 76 2.05 -1.35 -16.65
CA CYS A 76 1.06 -0.33 -17.04
C CYS A 76 1.32 0.26 -18.43
N GLY A 77 2.58 0.26 -18.89
CA GLY A 77 2.98 0.92 -20.13
C GLY A 77 2.66 2.42 -20.10
N SER A 78 2.11 2.95 -21.18
CA SER A 78 1.67 4.37 -21.27
C SER A 78 0.29 4.62 -20.64
N GLY A 79 -0.37 3.59 -20.09
CA GLY A 79 -1.71 3.68 -19.53
C GLY A 79 -1.73 4.06 -18.05
N ASN A 80 -2.91 3.92 -17.46
CA ASN A 80 -3.13 4.11 -16.03
C ASN A 80 -3.07 2.78 -15.28
N GLY A 81 -2.65 2.83 -14.02
CA GLY A 81 -2.68 1.72 -13.07
C GLY A 81 -3.56 2.05 -11.86
N PHE A 82 -4.42 1.12 -11.48
CA PHE A 82 -5.38 1.25 -10.38
C PHE A 82 -5.20 0.11 -9.39
N ILE A 83 -5.31 0.39 -8.10
CA ILE A 83 -5.13 -0.60 -7.04
C ILE A 83 -6.45 -1.34 -6.80
N SER A 84 -6.45 -2.66 -7.03
CA SER A 84 -7.56 -3.55 -6.66
C SER A 84 -7.36 -4.17 -5.27
N VAL A 85 -6.09 -4.41 -4.86
CA VAL A 85 -5.75 -4.90 -3.52
C VAL A 85 -4.53 -4.17 -2.99
N TRP A 86 -4.58 -3.71 -1.74
CA TRP A 86 -3.42 -3.29 -0.96
C TRP A 86 -3.17 -4.33 0.12
N TYR A 87 -2.03 -5.02 0.03
CA TYR A 87 -1.75 -6.17 0.87
C TYR A 87 -1.32 -5.78 2.28
N ASP A 88 -1.88 -6.49 3.24
CA ASP A 88 -1.51 -6.37 4.65
C ASP A 88 -0.19 -7.08 4.94
N GLN A 89 0.75 -6.35 5.50
CA GLN A 89 2.08 -6.84 5.85
C GLN A 89 2.20 -7.29 7.31
N SER A 90 1.11 -7.25 8.09
CA SER A 90 1.10 -7.67 9.51
C SER A 90 1.22 -9.18 9.69
N GLY A 91 0.87 -9.95 8.65
CA GLY A 91 0.74 -11.41 8.69
C GLY A 91 -0.69 -11.91 8.96
N ASN A 92 -1.66 -11.01 9.20
CA ASN A 92 -3.06 -11.36 9.45
C ASN A 92 -3.92 -11.42 8.18
N GLU A 93 -3.35 -11.07 7.01
CA GLU A 93 -4.03 -11.09 5.70
C GLU A 93 -5.25 -10.16 5.61
N PHE A 94 -5.32 -9.12 6.43
CA PHE A 94 -6.38 -8.12 6.39
C PHE A 94 -6.17 -7.13 5.25
N ASN A 95 -6.22 -7.64 4.03
CA ASN A 95 -5.99 -6.86 2.83
C ASN A 95 -7.10 -5.81 2.62
N ALA A 96 -6.71 -4.63 2.11
CA ALA A 96 -7.67 -3.62 1.69
C ALA A 96 -8.03 -3.86 0.21
N ILE A 97 -9.31 -4.08 -0.10
CA ILE A 97 -9.79 -4.58 -1.39
C ILE A 97 -10.81 -3.63 -2.01
N ARG A 98 -10.75 -3.49 -3.34
CA ARG A 98 -11.78 -2.86 -4.16
C ARG A 98 -11.99 -3.66 -5.45
N GLU A 99 -13.08 -4.42 -5.49
CA GLU A 99 -13.46 -5.21 -6.68
C GLU A 99 -14.03 -4.32 -7.79
N ASN A 100 -14.85 -3.32 -7.42
CA ASN A 100 -15.45 -2.42 -8.40
C ASN A 100 -14.39 -1.53 -9.05
N VAL A 101 -14.18 -1.73 -10.35
CA VAL A 101 -13.15 -1.05 -11.16
C VAL A 101 -13.30 0.48 -11.17
N SER A 102 -14.52 1.01 -11.07
CA SER A 102 -14.78 2.45 -11.08
C SER A 102 -14.43 3.16 -9.78
N GLY A 103 -14.13 2.41 -8.72
CA GLY A 103 -13.78 2.98 -7.41
C GLY A 103 -12.39 2.54 -6.93
N GLN A 104 -11.54 2.10 -7.85
CA GLN A 104 -10.16 1.72 -7.53
C GLN A 104 -9.25 2.95 -7.55
N PRO A 105 -8.52 3.25 -6.45
CA PRO A 105 -7.61 4.39 -6.42
C PRO A 105 -6.42 4.18 -7.35
N ARG A 106 -5.89 5.29 -7.90
CA ARG A 106 -4.83 5.28 -8.89
C ARG A 106 -3.45 5.27 -8.25
N ILE A 107 -2.49 4.60 -8.91
CA ILE A 107 -1.06 4.57 -8.58
C ILE A 107 -0.18 4.96 -9.78
N VAL A 108 -0.68 4.82 -11.02
CA VAL A 108 0.00 5.22 -12.24
C VAL A 108 -0.94 6.08 -13.08
N SER A 109 -0.45 7.22 -13.56
CA SER A 109 -1.15 8.15 -14.44
C SER A 109 -0.38 8.30 -15.75
N ALA A 110 -0.97 7.87 -16.86
CA ALA A 110 -0.39 8.00 -18.20
C ALA A 110 1.10 7.59 -18.28
N GLY A 111 1.43 6.43 -17.71
CA GLY A 111 2.78 5.89 -17.71
C GLY A 111 3.75 6.48 -16.68
N ALA A 112 3.26 7.31 -15.76
CA ALA A 112 4.07 7.87 -14.67
C ALA A 112 3.49 7.46 -13.30
N VAL A 113 4.36 7.08 -12.34
CA VAL A 113 3.93 6.78 -10.97
C VAL A 113 3.41 8.05 -10.30
N ASP A 114 2.23 7.95 -9.68
CA ASP A 114 1.72 9.04 -8.83
C ASP A 114 2.61 9.19 -7.59
N LEU A 115 2.97 10.44 -7.25
CA LEU A 115 3.88 10.74 -6.16
C LEU A 115 3.21 11.60 -5.07
N ILE A 116 3.57 11.31 -3.81
CA ILE A 116 3.35 12.19 -2.67
C ILE A 116 4.74 12.65 -2.20
N GLY A 117 5.07 13.92 -2.50
CA GLY A 117 6.45 14.39 -2.42
C GLY A 117 7.33 13.67 -3.44
N SER A 118 8.38 12.97 -2.99
CA SER A 118 9.30 12.20 -3.83
C SER A 118 9.04 10.69 -3.81
N LYS A 119 7.98 10.21 -3.15
CA LYS A 119 7.71 8.79 -2.97
C LYS A 119 6.41 8.38 -3.67
N PRO A 120 6.30 7.11 -4.14
CA PRO A 120 5.06 6.58 -4.68
C PRO A 120 3.90 6.82 -3.73
N GLY A 121 2.76 7.22 -4.27
CA GLY A 121 1.55 7.51 -3.49
C GLY A 121 0.28 7.04 -4.17
N VAL A 122 -0.70 6.67 -3.37
CA VAL A 122 -2.02 6.26 -3.84
C VAL A 122 -2.92 7.49 -3.92
N VAL A 123 -3.52 7.71 -5.08
CA VAL A 123 -4.41 8.84 -5.34
C VAL A 123 -5.86 8.38 -5.32
N PHE A 124 -6.63 8.95 -4.40
CA PHE A 124 -8.08 8.79 -4.32
C PHE A 124 -8.74 10.01 -4.96
N ASP A 125 -9.82 9.81 -5.73
CA ASP A 125 -10.52 10.86 -6.46
C ASP A 125 -11.38 11.78 -5.57
N GLY A 126 -11.58 11.39 -4.31
CA GLY A 126 -12.42 12.10 -3.34
C GLY A 126 -13.92 11.91 -3.56
N THR A 127 -14.32 11.08 -4.50
CA THR A 127 -15.73 10.88 -4.91
C THR A 127 -16.16 9.43 -4.76
N SER A 128 -15.47 8.50 -5.42
CA SER A 128 -15.87 7.08 -5.51
C SER A 128 -14.77 6.10 -5.10
N ASP A 129 -13.52 6.54 -5.10
CA ASP A 129 -12.38 5.68 -4.77
C ASP A 129 -12.39 5.26 -3.31
N ALA A 130 -12.29 3.96 -3.08
CA ALA A 130 -12.21 3.39 -1.75
C ALA A 130 -11.48 2.04 -1.76
N LEU A 131 -10.87 1.71 -0.65
CA LEU A 131 -10.36 0.36 -0.34
C LEU A 131 -11.00 -0.10 0.97
N SER A 132 -11.63 -1.27 0.98
CA SER A 132 -12.36 -1.80 2.13
C SER A 132 -11.52 -2.78 2.94
N LEU A 133 -11.50 -2.61 4.26
CA LEU A 133 -10.84 -3.48 5.24
C LEU A 133 -11.87 -4.31 6.03
N THR A 134 -12.84 -4.93 5.36
CA THR A 134 -13.98 -5.58 6.01
C THR A 134 -13.55 -6.67 7.01
N ALA A 135 -12.54 -7.47 6.67
CA ALA A 135 -12.03 -8.51 7.58
C ALA A 135 -11.37 -7.91 8.84
N ALA A 136 -10.65 -6.80 8.71
CA ALA A 136 -10.01 -6.12 9.85
C ALA A 136 -11.06 -5.51 10.81
N VAL A 137 -12.18 -5.00 10.29
CA VAL A 137 -13.26 -4.44 11.11
C VAL A 137 -13.82 -5.48 12.08
N SER A 138 -14.01 -6.71 11.61
CA SER A 138 -14.47 -7.82 12.47
C SER A 138 -13.46 -8.17 13.56
N ALA A 139 -12.15 -8.16 13.24
CA ALA A 139 -11.09 -8.44 14.21
C ALA A 139 -10.91 -7.32 15.25
N LEU A 140 -11.32 -6.08 14.91
CA LEU A 140 -11.26 -4.93 15.82
C LEU A 140 -12.54 -4.76 16.64
N SER A 141 -13.55 -5.60 16.44
CA SER A 141 -14.79 -5.56 17.21
C SER A 141 -14.55 -5.95 18.66
N GLY A 142 -14.98 -5.09 19.60
CA GLY A 142 -14.85 -5.33 21.04
C GLY A 142 -13.49 -4.97 21.65
N VAL A 143 -12.54 -4.40 20.90
CA VAL A 143 -11.28 -3.91 21.50
C VAL A 143 -11.54 -2.64 22.33
N ALA A 144 -10.94 -2.57 23.53
CA ALA A 144 -11.15 -1.45 24.45
C ALA A 144 -10.43 -0.17 24.01
N SER A 145 -9.36 -0.28 23.22
CA SER A 145 -8.61 0.86 22.69
C SER A 145 -8.03 0.54 21.33
N LEU A 146 -7.98 1.56 20.45
CA LEU A 146 -7.40 1.48 19.12
C LEU A 146 -6.47 2.67 18.90
N SER A 147 -5.24 2.41 18.45
CA SER A 147 -4.36 3.44 17.93
C SER A 147 -4.13 3.23 16.44
N SER A 148 -4.13 4.32 15.68
CA SER A 148 -3.90 4.28 14.24
C SER A 148 -2.92 5.37 13.84
N SER A 149 -2.10 5.10 12.81
CA SER A 149 -1.24 6.08 12.15
C SER A 149 -1.55 6.12 10.68
N LEU A 150 -1.76 7.33 10.13
CA LEU A 150 -2.12 7.54 8.73
C LEU A 150 -1.37 8.76 8.20
N VAL A 151 -0.72 8.61 7.04
CA VAL A 151 -0.13 9.73 6.31
C VAL A 151 -1.03 10.10 5.14
N LEU A 152 -1.56 11.32 5.16
CA LEU A 152 -2.41 11.89 4.11
C LEU A 152 -1.82 13.19 3.58
N ARG A 153 -2.01 13.41 2.29
CA ARG A 153 -1.85 14.72 1.65
C ARG A 153 -3.14 15.06 0.93
N PHE A 154 -3.76 16.15 1.33
CA PHE A 154 -4.89 16.71 0.60
C PHE A 154 -4.36 17.49 -0.61
N ARG A 155 -4.94 17.26 -1.79
CA ARG A 155 -4.75 18.14 -2.93
C ARG A 155 -5.74 19.27 -2.79
N SER A 156 -5.25 20.52 -2.85
CA SER A 156 -6.13 21.66 -3.11
C SER A 156 -6.65 21.53 -4.54
N SER A 157 -7.95 21.63 -4.70
CA SER A 157 -8.61 21.82 -5.99
C SER A 157 -8.16 23.12 -6.65
#